data_81c24e8fa6e1cb278d3c036dea58a2fd
#
_entry.id   81c24e8fa6e1cb278d3c036dea58a2fd
#
_cell.length_a   1.000
_cell.length_b   1.000
_cell.length_c   1.000
_cell.angle_alpha   90.00
_cell.angle_beta   90.00
_cell.angle_gamma   90.00
#
_symmetry.space_group_name_H-M   'P 1'
#
loop_
_entity.id
_entity.type
_entity.pdbx_description
1 polymer ?
#
loop_
_entity_poly.entity_id
_entity_poly.type
_entity_poly.pdbx_seq_one_letter_code
_entity_poly.pdbx_strand_id
1 'polypeptide(L)'
;MVDSVATHQICAKALARRFSKIVVDTNRRIIDHGNIITAGGFLSWVDLCLFLVERLLGRAIRARTARFALDDPAASEARYFTGFAPPRTHGDRAVLKAQEWIHMRDGRGVSLAAIATAAGLERRTLLRRFANATGMTPIEYCRGVRIARARELLEGGDTSQKQIAQSLGYKDVASFARVFRKTVGSAPGAYRKRFGGKGISPADFAAKDGSPQKKHLFEAGPHPG
;
A
#
# COMPACT_ATOMS: atom_id res chain seq x y z
N MET A 1 -23.03 3.09 23.32
CA MET A 1 -22.50 2.47 24.56
C MET A 1 -21.56 1.38 24.11
N VAL A 2 -20.43 1.16 24.78
CA VAL A 2 -19.51 0.08 24.42
C VAL A 2 -19.92 -1.16 25.20
N ASP A 3 -20.40 -2.18 24.49
CA ASP A 3 -20.94 -3.38 25.09
C ASP A 3 -19.91 -4.52 25.16
N SER A 4 -18.89 -4.46 24.32
CA SER A 4 -17.82 -5.45 24.28
C SER A 4 -16.46 -4.83 23.95
N VAL A 5 -15.37 -5.45 24.41
CA VAL A 5 -14.01 -5.00 24.13
C VAL A 5 -13.10 -6.19 23.84
N ALA A 6 -12.20 -6.00 22.89
CA ALA A 6 -11.10 -6.94 22.67
C ALA A 6 -9.93 -6.58 23.58
N THR A 7 -9.31 -7.59 24.19
CA THR A 7 -8.11 -7.40 25.00
C THR A 7 -7.26 -8.67 25.04
N HIS A 8 -6.02 -8.54 25.49
CA HIS A 8 -5.13 -9.66 25.70
C HIS A 8 -5.61 -10.54 26.88
N GLN A 9 -5.44 -11.87 26.78
CA GLN A 9 -5.89 -12.82 27.81
C GLN A 9 -5.38 -12.47 29.22
N ILE A 10 -4.14 -11.96 29.33
CA ILE A 10 -3.55 -11.57 30.61
C ILE A 10 -4.36 -10.45 31.29
N CYS A 11 -4.90 -9.50 30.50
CA CYS A 11 -5.64 -8.35 31.01
C CYS A 11 -7.14 -8.62 31.16
N ALA A 12 -7.65 -9.70 30.59
CA ALA A 12 -9.09 -9.96 30.52
C ALA A 12 -9.77 -10.00 31.89
N LYS A 13 -9.22 -10.75 32.85
CA LYS A 13 -9.76 -10.84 34.20
C LYS A 13 -9.76 -9.51 34.95
N ALA A 14 -8.70 -8.73 34.82
CA ALA A 14 -8.59 -7.43 35.47
C ALA A 14 -9.61 -6.45 34.88
N LEU A 15 -9.75 -6.44 33.54
CA LEU A 15 -10.68 -5.58 32.83
C LEU A 15 -12.14 -5.93 33.17
N ALA A 16 -12.51 -7.21 33.17
CA ALA A 16 -13.86 -7.70 33.52
C ALA A 16 -14.22 -7.37 34.96
N ARG A 17 -13.28 -7.44 35.90
CA ARG A 17 -13.50 -7.08 37.31
C ARG A 17 -13.77 -5.58 37.48
N ARG A 18 -13.03 -4.74 36.75
CA ARG A 18 -13.15 -3.28 36.84
C ARG A 18 -14.38 -2.73 36.12
N PHE A 19 -14.80 -3.39 35.05
CA PHE A 19 -15.93 -2.97 34.22
C PHE A 19 -16.92 -4.13 34.02
N SER A 20 -17.68 -4.42 35.05
CA SER A 20 -18.60 -5.59 35.11
C SER A 20 -19.72 -5.56 34.06
N LYS A 21 -20.00 -4.42 33.45
CA LYS A 21 -21.03 -4.25 32.40
C LYS A 21 -20.51 -4.48 30.97
N ILE A 22 -19.21 -4.70 30.82
CA ILE A 22 -18.59 -4.86 29.49
C ILE A 22 -18.24 -6.33 29.26
N VAL A 23 -18.60 -6.86 28.11
CA VAL A 23 -18.20 -8.20 27.67
C VAL A 23 -16.76 -8.14 27.16
N VAL A 24 -15.87 -8.90 27.78
CA VAL A 24 -14.45 -8.99 27.37
C VAL A 24 -14.28 -10.18 26.43
N ASP A 25 -13.95 -9.91 25.18
CA ASP A 25 -13.69 -10.93 24.16
C ASP A 25 -12.19 -11.04 23.88
N THR A 26 -11.61 -12.18 24.23
CA THR A 26 -10.17 -12.46 24.00
C THR A 26 -9.92 -13.17 22.67
N ASN A 27 -10.95 -13.55 21.93
CA ASN A 27 -10.84 -14.27 20.67
C ASN A 27 -10.86 -13.30 19.45
N ARG A 28 -11.41 -12.11 19.62
CA ARG A 28 -11.41 -11.10 18.58
C ARG A 28 -10.14 -10.26 18.60
N ARG A 29 -9.56 -10.07 17.40
CA ARG A 29 -8.38 -9.23 17.23
C ARG A 29 -8.71 -7.75 17.29
N ILE A 30 -9.86 -7.35 16.74
CA ILE A 30 -10.35 -5.96 16.72
C ILE A 30 -11.87 -5.99 16.94
N ILE A 31 -12.34 -5.09 17.79
CA ILE A 31 -13.76 -4.76 17.95
C ILE A 31 -13.91 -3.26 17.72
N ASP A 32 -14.77 -2.90 16.77
CA ASP A 32 -15.04 -1.51 16.35
C ASP A 32 -16.45 -1.10 16.76
N HIS A 33 -16.57 -0.11 17.63
CA HIS A 33 -17.81 0.54 18.07
C HIS A 33 -17.95 1.96 17.52
N GLY A 34 -17.30 2.28 16.40
CA GLY A 34 -17.33 3.63 15.82
C GLY A 34 -16.29 4.56 16.43
N ASN A 35 -16.58 5.14 17.58
CA ASN A 35 -15.67 6.09 18.25
C ASN A 35 -14.61 5.39 19.11
N ILE A 36 -14.85 4.14 19.50
CA ILE A 36 -13.92 3.34 20.31
C ILE A 36 -13.63 2.06 19.58
N ILE A 37 -12.36 1.84 19.33
CA ILE A 37 -11.86 0.61 18.69
C ILE A 37 -10.89 -0.04 19.66
N THR A 38 -11.09 -1.32 19.92
CA THR A 38 -10.27 -2.09 20.83
C THR A 38 -9.58 -3.24 20.11
N ALA A 39 -8.36 -3.56 20.53
CA ALA A 39 -7.56 -4.62 19.94
C ALA A 39 -7.13 -5.64 21.00
N GLY A 40 -7.27 -6.94 20.67
CA GLY A 40 -6.96 -8.06 21.57
C GLY A 40 -5.67 -8.75 21.15
N GLY A 41 -4.63 -8.63 21.95
CA GLY A 41 -3.34 -9.27 21.70
C GLY A 41 -2.17 -8.31 21.80
N PHE A 42 -0.99 -8.86 22.12
CA PHE A 42 0.20 -8.04 22.41
C PHE A 42 0.69 -7.23 21.20
N LEU A 43 0.60 -7.81 19.98
CA LEU A 43 0.98 -7.14 18.73
C LEU A 43 -0.22 -6.60 17.94
N SER A 44 -1.43 -6.66 18.50
CA SER A 44 -2.63 -6.19 17.81
C SER A 44 -2.68 -4.67 17.56
N TRP A 45 -1.77 -3.92 18.15
CA TRP A 45 -1.60 -2.50 17.82
C TRP A 45 -1.24 -2.29 16.34
N VAL A 46 -0.47 -3.20 15.73
CA VAL A 46 -0.15 -3.16 14.29
C VAL A 46 -1.42 -3.37 13.46
N ASP A 47 -2.20 -4.40 13.81
CA ASP A 47 -3.49 -4.67 13.15
C ASP A 47 -4.45 -3.47 13.31
N LEU A 48 -4.47 -2.86 14.50
CA LEU A 48 -5.28 -1.67 14.78
C LEU A 48 -4.85 -0.48 13.91
N CYS A 49 -3.55 -0.21 13.83
CA CYS A 49 -3.02 0.86 12.97
C CYS A 49 -3.38 0.62 11.50
N LEU A 50 -3.19 -0.59 10.99
CA LEU A 50 -3.55 -0.92 9.61
C LEU A 50 -5.07 -0.86 9.38
N PHE A 51 -5.86 -1.24 10.37
CA PHE A 51 -7.32 -1.11 10.33
C PHE A 51 -7.74 0.36 10.25
N LEU A 52 -7.14 1.24 11.06
CA LEU A 52 -7.39 2.68 11.03
C LEU A 52 -6.97 3.31 9.69
N VAL A 53 -5.82 2.92 9.16
CA VAL A 53 -5.38 3.36 7.83
C VAL A 53 -6.38 2.91 6.75
N GLU A 54 -6.87 1.66 6.81
CA GLU A 54 -7.90 1.19 5.88
C GLU A 54 -9.20 2.00 6.00
N ARG A 55 -9.65 2.24 7.23
CA ARG A 55 -10.87 2.96 7.52
C ARG A 55 -10.83 4.42 7.08
N LEU A 56 -9.70 5.10 7.27
CA LEU A 56 -9.56 6.53 7.00
C LEU A 56 -9.07 6.83 5.58
N LEU A 57 -8.21 5.99 5.03
CA LEU A 57 -7.48 6.25 3.79
C LEU A 57 -7.72 5.19 2.71
N GLY A 58 -8.47 4.13 3.03
CA GLY A 58 -8.83 3.07 2.11
C GLY A 58 -7.79 1.95 1.98
N ARG A 59 -8.22 0.84 1.36
CA ARG A 59 -7.45 -0.41 1.25
C ARG A 59 -6.13 -0.26 0.49
N ALA A 60 -6.10 0.58 -0.53
CA ALA A 60 -4.88 0.80 -1.31
C ALA A 60 -3.75 1.40 -0.44
N ILE A 61 -4.09 2.40 0.39
CA ILE A 61 -3.13 3.01 1.32
C ILE A 61 -2.73 2.02 2.42
N ARG A 62 -3.69 1.27 2.99
CA ARG A 62 -3.39 0.19 3.94
C ARG A 62 -2.39 -0.81 3.37
N ALA A 63 -2.60 -1.28 2.13
CA ALA A 63 -1.70 -2.22 1.49
C ALA A 63 -0.28 -1.64 1.31
N ARG A 64 -0.18 -0.36 0.96
CA ARG A 64 1.11 0.36 0.86
C ARG A 64 1.78 0.51 2.22
N THR A 65 1.02 0.90 3.25
CA THR A 65 1.51 1.03 4.62
C THR A 65 1.99 -0.31 5.17
N ALA A 66 1.21 -1.38 4.95
CA ALA A 66 1.61 -2.73 5.35
C ALA A 66 2.92 -3.16 4.67
N ARG A 67 3.07 -2.89 3.37
CA ARG A 67 4.32 -3.18 2.64
C ARG A 67 5.53 -2.43 3.20
N PHE A 68 5.33 -1.20 3.63
CA PHE A 68 6.40 -0.37 4.19
C PHE A 68 6.76 -0.77 5.62
N ALA A 69 5.74 -1.07 6.45
CA ALA A 69 5.92 -1.28 7.88
C ALA A 69 6.15 -2.74 8.27
N LEU A 70 5.67 -3.68 7.46
CA LEU A 70 5.72 -5.12 7.73
C LEU A 70 6.56 -5.78 6.63
N ASP A 71 7.87 -5.68 6.75
CA ASP A 71 8.78 -6.55 6.03
C ASP A 71 8.65 -7.94 6.68
N ASP A 72 7.82 -8.80 6.09
CA ASP A 72 7.65 -10.17 6.58
C ASP A 72 8.68 -11.09 5.89
N PRO A 73 9.81 -11.38 6.55
CA PRO A 73 10.85 -12.24 6.00
C PRO A 73 10.42 -13.71 5.87
N ALA A 74 9.31 -14.09 6.52
CA ALA A 74 8.74 -15.44 6.44
C ALA A 74 7.78 -15.62 5.24
N ALA A 75 7.29 -14.52 4.67
CA ALA A 75 6.63 -14.61 3.39
C ALA A 75 7.71 -14.87 2.34
N SER A 76 7.81 -16.10 1.85
CA SER A 76 8.58 -16.45 0.65
C SER A 76 8.19 -15.61 -0.60
N GLU A 77 7.40 -14.62 -0.39
CA GLU A 77 6.80 -13.64 -1.26
C GLU A 77 7.20 -12.20 -0.90
N ALA A 78 8.40 -11.97 -0.36
CA ALA A 78 8.93 -10.61 -0.12
C ALA A 78 8.76 -9.69 -1.34
N ARG A 79 8.70 -10.28 -2.54
CA ARG A 79 8.39 -9.59 -3.80
C ARG A 79 7.02 -8.92 -3.84
N TYR A 80 6.05 -9.37 -3.02
CA TYR A 80 4.74 -8.71 -2.94
C TYR A 80 4.81 -7.38 -2.19
N PHE A 81 5.66 -7.32 -1.19
CA PHE A 81 5.72 -6.19 -0.26
C PHE A 81 6.76 -5.15 -0.67
N THR A 82 7.82 -5.56 -1.37
CA THR A 82 8.82 -4.61 -1.88
C THR A 82 8.28 -3.85 -3.07
N GLY A 83 8.06 -2.56 -2.89
CA GLY A 83 7.82 -1.62 -3.99
C GLY A 83 9.08 -1.48 -4.85
N PHE A 84 8.91 -1.16 -6.14
CA PHE A 84 10.03 -0.78 -6.98
C PHE A 84 10.53 0.61 -6.56
N ALA A 85 11.55 0.62 -5.74
CA ALA A 85 12.17 1.84 -5.19
C ALA A 85 13.68 1.86 -5.53
N PRO A 86 14.03 2.09 -6.79
CA PRO A 86 15.43 2.13 -7.21
C PRO A 86 16.14 3.33 -6.61
N PRO A 87 17.46 3.22 -6.31
CA PRO A 87 18.21 4.31 -5.72
C PRO A 87 18.21 5.55 -6.63
N ARG A 88 17.99 6.73 -6.04
CA ARG A 88 18.07 8.04 -6.70
C ARG A 88 19.11 8.96 -6.06
N THR A 89 19.86 8.45 -5.09
CA THR A 89 20.88 9.19 -4.32
C THR A 89 22.32 8.95 -4.79
N HIS A 90 22.47 8.31 -5.97
CA HIS A 90 23.79 7.91 -6.51
C HIS A 90 24.61 9.07 -7.11
N GLY A 91 24.05 10.27 -7.22
CA GLY A 91 24.76 11.46 -7.69
C GLY A 91 25.04 11.55 -9.19
N ASP A 92 24.78 10.52 -9.99
CA ASP A 92 24.96 10.55 -11.45
C ASP A 92 23.83 11.31 -12.13
N ARG A 93 24.08 12.59 -12.47
CA ARG A 93 23.06 13.48 -13.05
C ARG A 93 22.47 12.97 -14.38
N ALA A 94 23.27 12.32 -15.23
CA ALA A 94 22.76 11.81 -16.51
C ALA A 94 21.86 10.59 -16.29
N VAL A 95 22.22 9.72 -15.34
CA VAL A 95 21.37 8.59 -14.97
C VAL A 95 20.08 9.08 -14.28
N LEU A 96 20.14 10.09 -13.42
CA LEU A 96 18.94 10.71 -12.83
C LEU A 96 17.99 11.26 -13.90
N LYS A 97 18.50 11.95 -14.92
CA LYS A 97 17.69 12.40 -16.07
C LYS A 97 17.03 11.21 -16.80
N ALA A 98 17.79 10.12 -17.00
CA ALA A 98 17.23 8.90 -17.62
C ALA A 98 16.10 8.30 -16.78
N GLN A 99 16.31 8.17 -15.46
CA GLN A 99 15.29 7.66 -14.54
C GLN A 99 14.03 8.54 -14.57
N GLU A 100 14.18 9.84 -14.49
CA GLU A 100 13.08 10.80 -14.54
C GLU A 100 12.30 10.71 -15.85
N TRP A 101 12.99 10.64 -16.97
CA TRP A 101 12.38 10.47 -18.29
C TRP A 101 11.60 9.16 -18.41
N ILE A 102 12.08 8.04 -17.81
CA ILE A 102 11.39 6.76 -17.75
C ILE A 102 10.14 6.86 -16.88
N HIS A 103 10.23 7.50 -15.71
CA HIS A 103 9.10 7.67 -14.79
C HIS A 103 7.98 8.52 -15.39
N MET A 104 8.29 9.64 -16.04
CA MET A 104 7.30 10.49 -16.74
C MET A 104 6.48 9.72 -17.78
N ARG A 105 7.00 8.61 -18.28
CA ARG A 105 6.35 7.75 -19.28
C ARG A 105 5.78 6.45 -18.71
N ASP A 106 5.78 6.27 -17.41
CA ASP A 106 5.45 4.99 -16.77
C ASP A 106 6.21 3.79 -17.38
N GLY A 107 7.42 4.02 -17.87
CA GLY A 107 8.24 3.02 -18.55
C GLY A 107 7.69 2.56 -19.92
N ARG A 108 6.76 3.30 -20.54
CA ARG A 108 6.11 2.97 -21.83
C ARG A 108 6.87 3.54 -23.02
N GLY A 109 6.79 2.85 -24.17
CA GLY A 109 7.33 3.36 -25.45
C GLY A 109 8.83 3.68 -25.41
N VAL A 110 9.58 3.05 -24.49
CA VAL A 110 10.98 3.36 -24.26
C VAL A 110 11.88 2.38 -25.01
N SER A 111 12.77 2.94 -25.83
CA SER A 111 13.90 2.22 -26.41
C SER A 111 15.19 2.64 -25.72
N LEU A 112 16.20 1.77 -25.78
CA LEU A 112 17.52 2.12 -25.25
C LEU A 112 18.09 3.39 -25.89
N ALA A 113 17.81 3.59 -27.19
CA ALA A 113 18.22 4.81 -27.90
C ALA A 113 17.55 6.06 -27.35
N ALA A 114 16.23 6.01 -27.13
CA ALA A 114 15.48 7.15 -26.60
C ALA A 114 15.92 7.51 -25.16
N ILE A 115 16.21 6.52 -24.33
CA ILE A 115 16.74 6.76 -22.98
C ILE A 115 18.14 7.40 -23.06
N ALA A 116 19.01 6.93 -23.97
CA ALA A 116 20.34 7.46 -24.15
C ALA A 116 20.31 8.93 -24.59
N THR A 117 19.44 9.24 -25.56
CA THR A 117 19.20 10.63 -26.00
C THR A 117 18.72 11.51 -24.85
N ALA A 118 17.74 11.04 -24.06
CA ALA A 118 17.21 11.79 -22.92
C ALA A 118 18.28 12.05 -21.83
N ALA A 119 19.20 11.12 -21.65
CA ALA A 119 20.32 11.23 -20.72
C ALA A 119 21.50 12.08 -21.27
N GLY A 120 21.53 12.39 -22.56
CA GLY A 120 22.66 13.00 -23.23
C GLY A 120 23.88 12.08 -23.27
N LEU A 121 23.67 10.78 -23.43
CA LEU A 121 24.70 9.75 -23.40
C LEU A 121 24.62 8.84 -24.63
N GLU A 122 25.76 8.29 -25.05
CA GLU A 122 25.78 7.17 -25.97
C GLU A 122 25.25 5.88 -25.30
N ARG A 123 24.68 4.96 -26.10
CA ARG A 123 24.07 3.73 -25.60
C ARG A 123 25.00 2.90 -24.71
N ARG A 124 26.26 2.71 -25.11
CA ARG A 124 27.26 1.96 -24.33
C ARG A 124 27.55 2.60 -23.00
N THR A 125 27.71 3.92 -22.99
CA THR A 125 27.97 4.71 -21.79
C THR A 125 26.77 4.70 -20.86
N LEU A 126 25.53 4.84 -21.40
CA LEU A 126 24.31 4.72 -20.62
C LEU A 126 24.24 3.37 -19.92
N LEU A 127 24.40 2.26 -20.65
CA LEU A 127 24.31 0.91 -20.07
C LEU A 127 25.26 0.74 -18.88
N ARG A 128 26.52 1.13 -19.05
CA ARG A 128 27.53 1.03 -17.98
C ARG A 128 27.20 1.90 -16.78
N ARG A 129 26.94 3.19 -17.02
CA ARG A 129 26.65 4.16 -15.93
C ARG A 129 25.36 3.83 -15.21
N PHE A 130 24.32 3.43 -15.96
CA PHE A 130 23.02 3.10 -15.41
C PHE A 130 23.10 1.84 -14.52
N ALA A 131 23.81 0.79 -14.97
CA ALA A 131 24.04 -0.41 -14.18
C ALA A 131 24.86 -0.12 -12.91
N ASN A 132 25.90 0.70 -13.01
CA ASN A 132 26.70 1.09 -11.84
C ASN A 132 25.89 1.90 -10.82
N ALA A 133 25.02 2.78 -11.29
CA ALA A 133 24.25 3.67 -10.41
C ALA A 133 23.03 2.98 -9.78
N THR A 134 22.38 2.07 -10.51
CA THR A 134 21.09 1.48 -10.11
C THR A 134 21.13 -0.01 -9.84
N GLY A 135 22.20 -0.69 -10.21
CA GLY A 135 22.28 -2.16 -10.18
C GLY A 135 21.44 -2.87 -11.26
N MET A 136 20.86 -2.12 -12.21
CA MET A 136 19.93 -2.62 -13.22
C MET A 136 20.27 -2.11 -14.60
N THR A 137 19.87 -2.84 -15.64
CA THR A 137 19.86 -2.30 -16.99
C THR A 137 18.70 -1.30 -17.15
N PRO A 138 18.78 -0.30 -18.08
CA PRO A 138 17.68 0.63 -18.35
C PRO A 138 16.36 -0.07 -18.69
N ILE A 139 16.41 -1.20 -19.41
CA ILE A 139 15.21 -1.96 -19.81
C ILE A 139 14.58 -2.71 -18.61
N GLU A 140 15.40 -3.26 -17.73
CA GLU A 140 14.89 -3.85 -16.47
C GLU A 140 14.25 -2.79 -15.59
N TYR A 141 14.86 -1.62 -15.52
CA TYR A 141 14.32 -0.47 -14.80
C TYR A 141 12.95 -0.05 -15.36
N CYS A 142 12.81 0.10 -16.68
CA CYS A 142 11.52 0.39 -17.32
C CYS A 142 10.47 -0.67 -17.01
N ARG A 143 10.87 -1.94 -16.95
CA ARG A 143 9.98 -3.04 -16.56
C ARG A 143 9.53 -2.87 -15.11
N GLY A 144 10.44 -2.54 -14.21
CA GLY A 144 10.15 -2.26 -12.81
C GLY A 144 9.13 -1.14 -12.64
N VAL A 145 9.33 0.00 -13.32
CA VAL A 145 8.39 1.14 -13.32
C VAL A 145 7.01 0.72 -13.82
N ARG A 146 6.93 0.00 -14.96
CA ARG A 146 5.64 -0.50 -15.48
C ARG A 146 4.91 -1.41 -14.49
N ILE A 147 5.66 -2.30 -13.83
CA ILE A 147 5.05 -3.22 -12.86
C ILE A 147 4.63 -2.50 -11.57
N ALA A 148 5.38 -1.48 -11.14
CA ALA A 148 4.97 -0.63 -10.03
C ALA A 148 3.65 0.09 -10.34
N ARG A 149 3.53 0.67 -11.54
CA ARG A 149 2.29 1.30 -12.00
C ARG A 149 1.13 0.29 -12.15
N ALA A 150 1.42 -0.94 -12.62
CA ALA A 150 0.43 -2.01 -12.66
C ALA A 150 -0.14 -2.35 -11.28
N ARG A 151 0.72 -2.40 -10.26
CA ARG A 151 0.27 -2.64 -8.88
C ARG A 151 -0.68 -1.54 -8.41
N GLU A 152 -0.33 -0.28 -8.62
CA GLU A 152 -1.19 0.86 -8.25
C GLU A 152 -2.58 0.77 -8.91
N LEU A 153 -2.62 0.45 -10.22
CA LEU A 153 -3.86 0.31 -10.97
C LEU A 153 -4.68 -0.92 -10.53
N LEU A 154 -4.03 -2.00 -10.10
CA LEU A 154 -4.70 -3.18 -9.57
C LEU A 154 -5.25 -2.96 -8.15
N GLU A 155 -4.58 -2.13 -7.36
CA GLU A 155 -4.94 -1.82 -5.97
C GLU A 155 -6.02 -0.73 -5.89
N GLY A 156 -5.94 0.27 -6.77
CA GLY A 156 -6.74 1.50 -6.68
C GLY A 156 -8.11 1.47 -7.36
N GLY A 157 -8.51 0.38 -8.04
CA GLY A 157 -9.79 0.44 -8.74
C GLY A 157 -10.20 -0.77 -9.58
N ASP A 158 -11.32 -0.58 -10.28
CA ASP A 158 -12.00 -1.60 -11.10
C ASP A 158 -11.45 -1.69 -12.55
N THR A 159 -10.33 -1.00 -12.86
CA THR A 159 -9.72 -1.01 -14.19
C THR A 159 -9.41 -2.45 -14.62
N SER A 160 -9.97 -2.91 -15.75
CA SER A 160 -9.79 -4.29 -16.20
C SER A 160 -8.32 -4.61 -16.49
N GLN A 161 -7.93 -5.88 -16.36
CA GLN A 161 -6.56 -6.29 -16.69
C GLN A 161 -6.19 -5.99 -18.15
N LYS A 162 -7.16 -6.02 -19.05
CA LYS A 162 -7.00 -5.65 -20.47
C LYS A 162 -6.63 -4.17 -20.60
N GLN A 163 -7.36 -3.30 -19.93
CA GLN A 163 -7.09 -1.86 -19.94
C GLN A 163 -5.73 -1.56 -19.28
N ILE A 164 -5.38 -2.22 -18.18
CA ILE A 164 -4.08 -2.07 -17.54
C ILE A 164 -2.95 -2.51 -18.49
N ALA A 165 -3.07 -3.68 -19.13
CA ALA A 165 -2.07 -4.15 -20.09
C ALA A 165 -1.87 -3.14 -21.23
N GLN A 166 -2.95 -2.64 -21.81
CA GLN A 166 -2.93 -1.65 -22.90
C GLN A 166 -2.32 -0.32 -22.42
N SER A 167 -2.77 0.20 -21.27
CA SER A 167 -2.26 1.46 -20.72
C SER A 167 -0.76 1.41 -20.42
N LEU A 168 -0.21 0.25 -20.12
CA LEU A 168 1.21 0.04 -19.86
C LEU A 168 2.02 -0.39 -21.09
N GLY A 169 1.40 -0.41 -22.28
CA GLY A 169 2.05 -0.70 -23.55
C GLY A 169 2.41 -2.17 -23.76
N TYR A 170 1.66 -3.08 -23.15
CA TYR A 170 1.78 -4.53 -23.46
C TYR A 170 0.91 -4.86 -24.67
N LYS A 171 1.43 -5.73 -25.54
CA LYS A 171 0.75 -6.19 -26.75
C LYS A 171 -0.57 -6.90 -26.43
N ASP A 172 -0.59 -7.68 -25.36
CA ASP A 172 -1.72 -8.47 -24.93
C ASP A 172 -1.69 -8.74 -23.42
N VAL A 173 -2.84 -9.19 -22.88
CA VAL A 173 -3.01 -9.48 -21.45
C VAL A 173 -2.11 -10.64 -20.99
N ALA A 174 -1.86 -11.64 -21.84
CA ALA A 174 -1.06 -12.80 -21.49
C ALA A 174 0.42 -12.40 -21.29
N SER A 175 0.94 -11.55 -22.17
CA SER A 175 2.29 -10.98 -22.04
C SER A 175 2.44 -10.15 -20.77
N PHE A 176 1.46 -9.31 -20.47
CA PHE A 176 1.39 -8.57 -19.21
C PHE A 176 1.38 -9.51 -18.00
N ALA A 177 0.46 -10.48 -17.97
CA ALA A 177 0.31 -11.40 -16.85
C ALA A 177 1.59 -12.23 -16.59
N ARG A 178 2.28 -12.65 -17.66
CA ARG A 178 3.57 -13.38 -17.57
C ARG A 178 4.66 -12.52 -16.93
N VAL A 179 4.82 -11.28 -17.39
CA VAL A 179 5.82 -10.36 -16.86
C VAL A 179 5.48 -9.97 -15.42
N PHE A 180 4.22 -9.67 -15.13
CA PHE A 180 3.76 -9.35 -13.80
C PHE A 180 4.02 -10.51 -12.83
N ARG A 181 3.63 -11.75 -13.21
CA ARG A 181 3.85 -12.94 -12.39
C ARG A 181 5.34 -13.21 -12.15
N LYS A 182 6.19 -13.05 -13.18
CA LYS A 182 7.64 -13.21 -13.04
C LYS A 182 8.25 -12.19 -12.07
N THR A 183 7.72 -10.96 -12.04
CA THR A 183 8.27 -9.88 -11.23
C THR A 183 7.69 -9.84 -9.83
N VAL A 184 6.39 -10.08 -9.70
CA VAL A 184 5.64 -9.96 -8.44
C VAL A 184 5.49 -11.30 -7.72
N GLY A 185 5.54 -12.43 -8.44
CA GLY A 185 5.36 -13.78 -7.88
C GLY A 185 3.93 -14.32 -8.02
N SER A 186 2.92 -13.46 -8.29
CA SER A 186 1.52 -13.87 -8.46
C SER A 186 0.89 -13.33 -9.73
N ALA A 187 -0.21 -13.96 -10.16
CA ALA A 187 -0.99 -13.46 -11.29
C ALA A 187 -1.69 -12.14 -10.93
N PRO A 188 -1.90 -11.21 -11.90
CA PRO A 188 -2.53 -9.91 -11.64
C PRO A 188 -3.92 -10.02 -10.99
N GLY A 189 -4.72 -11.04 -11.36
CA GLY A 189 -6.04 -11.29 -10.76
C GLY A 189 -5.97 -11.71 -9.30
N ALA A 190 -5.03 -12.60 -8.95
CA ALA A 190 -4.79 -13.02 -7.57
C ALA A 190 -4.26 -11.84 -6.73
N TYR A 191 -3.35 -11.04 -7.31
CA TYR A 191 -2.84 -9.83 -6.70
C TYR A 191 -3.98 -8.84 -6.37
N ARG A 192 -4.86 -8.56 -7.34
CA ARG A 192 -6.04 -7.70 -7.13
C ARG A 192 -6.95 -8.24 -6.04
N LYS A 193 -7.26 -9.54 -6.05
CA LYS A 193 -8.12 -10.15 -5.02
C LYS A 193 -7.54 -9.96 -3.61
N ARG A 194 -6.22 -9.98 -3.48
CA ARG A 194 -5.53 -9.83 -2.19
C ARG A 194 -5.36 -8.37 -1.76
N PHE A 195 -5.06 -7.45 -2.69
CA PHE A 195 -4.67 -6.08 -2.39
C PHE A 195 -5.58 -5.00 -3.00
N GLY A 196 -6.45 -5.36 -3.94
CA GLY A 196 -7.41 -4.45 -4.56
C GLY A 196 -8.64 -4.27 -3.66
N GLY A 197 -9.17 -3.08 -3.65
CA GLY A 197 -10.41 -2.76 -2.97
C GLY A 197 -10.88 -1.38 -3.38
N LYS A 198 -12.19 -1.19 -3.49
CA LYS A 198 -12.76 0.15 -3.62
C LYS A 198 -12.37 0.91 -2.35
N GLY A 199 -11.53 1.93 -2.49
CA GLY A 199 -11.33 2.89 -1.43
C GLY A 199 -12.69 3.47 -1.07
N ILE A 200 -13.04 3.42 0.20
CA ILE A 200 -14.20 4.18 0.67
C ILE A 200 -13.82 5.65 0.46
N SER A 201 -14.56 6.34 -0.41
CA SER A 201 -14.40 7.78 -0.56
C SER A 201 -14.69 8.46 0.78
N PRO A 202 -14.00 9.56 1.12
CA PRO A 202 -14.41 10.38 2.26
C PRO A 202 -15.90 10.78 2.22
N ALA A 203 -16.49 10.87 1.02
CA ALA A 203 -17.91 11.12 0.81
C ALA A 203 -18.79 9.90 1.20
N ASP A 204 -18.33 8.67 0.98
CA ASP A 204 -19.05 7.46 1.38
C ASP A 204 -19.04 7.26 2.90
N PHE A 205 -18.06 7.86 3.58
CA PHE A 205 -17.97 7.89 5.03
C PHE A 205 -19.03 8.82 5.63
N ALA A 206 -19.23 10.00 5.04
CA ALA A 206 -20.26 10.96 5.47
C ALA A 206 -21.69 10.45 5.23
N ALA A 207 -21.89 9.63 4.20
CA ALA A 207 -23.23 9.10 3.84
C ALA A 207 -23.68 7.92 4.71
N LYS A 208 -22.78 7.21 5.41
CA LYS A 208 -23.12 6.11 6.33
C LYS A 208 -23.38 6.57 7.77
N ASP A 209 -23.00 7.79 8.11
CA ASP A 209 -23.24 8.38 9.42
C ASP A 209 -24.55 9.16 9.43
N GLY A 210 -25.66 8.48 9.09
CA GLY A 210 -27.04 9.00 9.24
C GLY A 210 -27.49 9.18 10.69
N SER A 211 -26.57 9.37 11.64
CA SER A 211 -26.87 9.71 13.02
C SER A 211 -26.77 11.22 13.22
N PRO A 212 -27.82 11.87 13.79
CA PRO A 212 -27.81 13.31 13.97
C PRO A 212 -26.69 13.73 14.93
N GLN A 213 -25.90 14.70 14.50
CA GLN A 213 -24.89 15.35 15.30
C GLN A 213 -25.53 15.92 16.59
N LYS A 214 -25.40 15.22 17.71
CA LYS A 214 -25.53 15.85 19.00
C LYS A 214 -24.24 16.61 19.32
N LYS A 215 -24.28 17.90 19.07
CA LYS A 215 -23.38 18.88 19.67
C LYS A 215 -23.54 18.80 21.19
N HIS A 216 -22.57 18.34 21.91
CA HIS A 216 -22.33 18.61 23.32
C HIS A 216 -20.83 18.79 23.48
N LEU A 217 -20.41 20.04 23.42
CA LEU A 217 -19.91 20.88 24.49
C LEU A 217 -19.02 20.14 25.51
N PHE A 218 -17.74 20.38 25.36
CA PHE A 218 -16.79 20.35 26.47
C PHE A 218 -16.93 21.67 27.24
N GLU A 219 -17.73 21.66 28.27
CA GLU A 219 -17.63 22.67 29.33
C GLU A 219 -16.63 22.16 30.37
N ALA A 220 -15.51 22.85 30.45
CA ALA A 220 -14.56 22.72 31.55
C ALA A 220 -15.20 23.31 32.81
N GLY A 221 -15.56 22.46 33.76
CA GLY A 221 -15.93 22.91 35.10
C GLY A 221 -14.69 23.21 35.94
N PRO A 222 -14.73 24.20 36.84
CA PRO A 222 -13.58 24.61 37.64
C PRO A 222 -13.27 23.57 38.75
N HIS A 223 -11.97 23.35 38.98
CA HIS A 223 -11.47 22.65 40.16
C HIS A 223 -11.81 23.41 41.45
N PRO A 224 -12.33 22.75 42.49
CA PRO A 224 -12.28 23.30 43.85
C PRO A 224 -10.93 22.96 44.48
N GLY A 225 -10.39 23.93 45.25
CA GLY A 225 -9.16 23.89 45.99
C GLY A 225 -9.08 22.86 47.13
#